data_9d844d9778cbb13c5645db4e136c63bb
#
_entry.id   9d844d9778cbb13c5645db4e136c63bb
#
_cell.length_a   1.000
_cell.length_b   1.000
_cell.length_c   1.000
_cell.angle_alpha   90.00
_cell.angle_beta   90.00
_cell.angle_gamma   90.00
#
_symmetry.space_group_name_H-M   'P 1'
#
loop_
_entity.id
_entity.type
_entity.pdbx_description
1 polymer ?
#
loop_
_entity_poly.entity_id
_entity_poly.type
_entity_poly.pdbx_seq_one_letter_code
_entity_poly.pdbx_strand_id
1 'polypeptide(L)'
;MATVVREALPEIPEHIHIIAATDKINTYDLIEIADLGLAYTTTVGMETAMNGIPVICCGHTHYRGRGFTIDPNTWDEYFVALEQVLSDLPAHRLNEEQTAKAWNYAYRFFFEYPRPFPWRLMNFWDDLEVWPVGKVLSEEGISQFGDTFKFLVGEPFTWKD
;
A
#
# COMPACT_ATOMS: atom_id res chain seq x y z
N MET A 1 15.12 11.22 -2.45
CA MET A 1 15.09 10.08 -3.39
C MET A 1 15.74 10.43 -4.73
N ALA A 2 15.34 11.47 -5.45
CA ALA A 2 15.96 11.86 -6.72
C ALA A 2 17.50 12.07 -6.65
N THR A 3 18.01 12.60 -5.54
CA THR A 3 19.45 12.76 -5.31
C THR A 3 20.19 11.43 -5.25
N VAL A 4 19.65 10.46 -4.50
CA VAL A 4 20.24 9.11 -4.36
C VAL A 4 20.26 8.36 -5.70
N VAL A 5 19.20 8.50 -6.49
CA VAL A 5 19.14 7.88 -7.83
C VAL A 5 20.21 8.50 -8.74
N ARG A 6 20.40 9.83 -8.71
CA ARG A 6 21.43 10.52 -9.51
C ARG A 6 22.87 10.22 -9.05
N GLU A 7 23.05 9.94 -7.77
CA GLU A 7 24.33 9.47 -7.24
C GLU A 7 24.67 8.06 -7.70
N ALA A 8 23.68 7.18 -7.74
CA ALA A 8 23.82 5.80 -8.21
C ALA A 8 23.89 5.68 -9.75
N LEU A 9 23.18 6.57 -10.46
CA LEU A 9 23.13 6.65 -11.93
C LEU A 9 23.43 8.08 -12.34
N PRO A 10 24.72 8.47 -12.45
CA PRO A 10 25.12 9.82 -12.84
C PRO A 10 24.61 10.24 -14.22
N GLU A 11 24.52 9.27 -15.14
CA GLU A 11 23.90 9.43 -16.47
C GLU A 11 22.61 8.58 -16.48
N ILE A 12 21.46 9.26 -16.43
CA ILE A 12 20.16 8.59 -16.49
C ILE A 12 19.87 8.27 -17.97
N PRO A 13 19.68 6.99 -18.34
CA PRO A 13 19.31 6.61 -19.69
C PRO A 13 18.03 7.30 -20.16
N GLU A 14 17.90 7.59 -21.46
CA GLU A 14 16.77 8.33 -22.02
C GLU A 14 15.40 7.66 -21.77
N HIS A 15 15.36 6.34 -21.61
CA HIS A 15 14.13 5.59 -21.31
C HIS A 15 13.76 5.58 -19.82
N ILE A 16 14.57 6.19 -18.94
CA ILE A 16 14.28 6.31 -17.50
C ILE A 16 13.81 7.74 -17.21
N HIS A 17 12.58 7.87 -16.74
CA HIS A 17 12.01 9.15 -16.35
C HIS A 17 11.82 9.20 -14.82
N ILE A 18 12.44 10.20 -14.19
CA ILE A 18 12.25 10.44 -12.75
C ILE A 18 11.18 11.50 -12.57
N ILE A 19 10.07 11.09 -11.99
CA ILE A 19 8.98 11.98 -11.64
C ILE A 19 9.20 12.48 -10.20
N ALA A 20 9.36 13.77 -10.03
CA ALA A 20 9.54 14.38 -8.73
C ALA A 20 8.18 14.53 -8.01
N ALA A 21 8.21 14.59 -6.68
CA ALA A 21 6.99 14.83 -5.88
C ALA A 21 6.32 16.19 -6.14
N THR A 22 7.06 17.14 -6.76
CA THR A 22 6.56 18.45 -7.18
C THR A 22 5.90 18.45 -8.55
N ASP A 23 6.05 17.37 -9.32
CA ASP A 23 5.50 17.27 -10.66
C ASP A 23 3.98 17.04 -10.59
N LYS A 24 3.25 17.75 -11.43
CA LYS A 24 1.79 17.66 -11.49
C LYS A 24 1.35 16.48 -12.35
N ILE A 25 1.83 15.28 -12.02
CA ILE A 25 1.47 14.04 -12.69
C ILE A 25 0.61 13.23 -11.74
N ASN A 26 -0.55 12.78 -12.21
CA ASN A 26 -1.42 11.90 -11.47
C ASN A 26 -0.87 10.46 -11.53
N THR A 27 -0.72 9.82 -10.38
CA THR A 27 -0.26 8.43 -10.30
C THR A 27 -1.19 7.47 -11.05
N TYR A 28 -2.49 7.75 -11.08
CA TYR A 28 -3.46 6.90 -11.79
C TYR A 28 -3.29 6.94 -13.30
N ASP A 29 -2.91 8.11 -13.87
CA ASP A 29 -2.61 8.22 -15.31
C ASP A 29 -1.38 7.36 -15.67
N LEU A 30 -0.41 7.22 -14.75
CA LEU A 30 0.72 6.32 -14.93
C LEU A 30 0.32 4.85 -14.83
N ILE A 31 -0.59 4.51 -13.93
CA ILE A 31 -1.11 3.14 -13.82
C ILE A 31 -1.82 2.73 -15.11
N GLU A 32 -2.61 3.61 -15.71
CA GLU A 32 -3.35 3.32 -16.94
C GLU A 32 -2.45 2.91 -18.13
N ILE A 33 -1.23 3.43 -18.19
CA ILE A 33 -0.27 3.14 -19.27
C ILE A 33 0.80 2.11 -18.87
N ALA A 34 0.76 1.62 -17.64
CA ALA A 34 1.77 0.68 -17.15
C ALA A 34 1.48 -0.76 -17.58
N ASP A 35 2.52 -1.50 -17.89
CA ASP A 35 2.47 -2.94 -18.15
C ASP A 35 2.94 -3.77 -16.96
N LEU A 36 3.72 -3.18 -16.06
CA LEU A 36 4.26 -3.79 -14.85
C LEU A 36 4.47 -2.74 -13.77
N GLY A 37 4.09 -3.05 -12.54
CA GLY A 37 4.40 -2.26 -11.37
C GLY A 37 5.54 -2.87 -10.55
N LEU A 38 6.50 -2.04 -10.12
CA LEU A 38 7.52 -2.42 -9.15
C LEU A 38 7.27 -1.62 -7.86
N ALA A 39 6.83 -2.29 -6.80
CA ALA A 39 6.45 -1.62 -5.56
C ALA A 39 7.42 -1.98 -4.43
N TYR A 40 7.91 -0.97 -3.70
CA TYR A 40 8.74 -1.21 -2.52
C TYR A 40 7.87 -1.31 -1.24
N THR A 41 7.27 -0.19 -0.80
CA THR A 41 6.45 -0.15 0.43
C THR A 41 5.17 0.69 0.27
N THR A 42 4.76 1.01 -0.95
CA THR A 42 3.63 1.89 -1.25
C THR A 42 2.33 1.12 -1.47
N THR A 43 1.19 1.73 -1.18
CA THR A 43 -0.15 1.20 -1.52
C THR A 43 -0.41 1.17 -3.03
N VAL A 44 0.33 1.97 -3.81
CA VAL A 44 0.19 2.04 -5.28
C VAL A 44 0.33 0.67 -5.95
N GLY A 45 1.15 -0.24 -5.40
CA GLY A 45 1.23 -1.60 -5.94
C GLY A 45 -0.10 -2.36 -5.85
N MET A 46 -0.84 -2.22 -4.75
CA MET A 46 -2.19 -2.79 -4.63
C MET A 46 -3.16 -2.15 -5.64
N GLU A 47 -3.12 -0.83 -5.76
CA GLU A 47 -3.95 -0.07 -6.70
C GLU A 47 -3.64 -0.43 -8.17
N THR A 48 -2.37 -0.68 -8.49
CA THR A 48 -1.93 -1.21 -9.79
C THR A 48 -2.52 -2.60 -10.06
N ALA A 49 -2.48 -3.50 -9.06
CA ALA A 49 -3.07 -4.83 -9.19
C ALA A 49 -4.60 -4.80 -9.35
N MET A 50 -5.29 -3.83 -8.75
CA MET A 50 -6.73 -3.60 -8.96
C MET A 50 -7.10 -3.28 -10.42
N ASN A 51 -6.13 -2.81 -11.21
CA ASN A 51 -6.27 -2.56 -12.65
C ASN A 51 -5.81 -3.75 -13.52
N GLY A 52 -5.59 -4.91 -12.92
CA GLY A 52 -5.19 -6.12 -13.63
C GLY A 52 -3.73 -6.12 -14.09
N ILE A 53 -2.92 -5.19 -13.60
CA ILE A 53 -1.51 -5.04 -13.96
C ILE A 53 -0.67 -5.88 -12.99
N PRO A 54 0.28 -6.69 -13.46
CA PRO A 54 1.17 -7.45 -12.60
C PRO A 54 2.03 -6.51 -11.76
N VAL A 55 2.28 -6.91 -10.51
CA VAL A 55 3.11 -6.13 -9.57
C VAL A 55 4.13 -7.04 -8.91
N ILE A 56 5.40 -6.65 -8.96
CA ILE A 56 6.47 -7.28 -8.19
C ILE A 56 6.75 -6.44 -6.95
N CYS A 57 6.57 -7.03 -5.77
CA CYS A 57 6.84 -6.38 -4.49
C CYS A 57 8.31 -6.58 -4.09
N CYS A 58 9.11 -5.51 -4.20
CA CYS A 58 10.53 -5.53 -3.83
C CYS A 58 10.76 -5.44 -2.31
N GLY A 59 9.76 -4.95 -1.56
CA GLY A 59 9.85 -4.74 -0.11
C GLY A 59 8.70 -5.39 0.66
N HIS A 60 8.66 -5.12 1.95
CA HIS A 60 7.59 -5.63 2.83
C HIS A 60 6.37 -4.72 2.77
N THR A 61 5.39 -5.09 1.93
CA THR A 61 4.08 -4.44 1.88
C THR A 61 3.06 -5.21 2.70
N HIS A 62 2.02 -4.53 3.19
CA HIS A 62 0.94 -5.18 3.96
C HIS A 62 0.05 -6.12 3.12
N TYR A 63 0.09 -6.00 1.80
CA TYR A 63 -0.67 -6.83 0.86
C TYR A 63 0.14 -7.98 0.24
N ARG A 64 1.42 -8.13 0.60
CA ARG A 64 2.29 -9.22 0.17
C ARG A 64 1.71 -10.58 0.59
N GLY A 65 1.84 -11.62 -0.26
CA GLY A 65 1.34 -12.97 0.01
C GLY A 65 -0.19 -13.11 -0.09
N ARG A 66 -0.90 -12.14 -0.68
CA ARG A 66 -2.36 -12.18 -0.82
C ARG A 66 -2.84 -12.76 -2.15
N GLY A 67 -1.92 -13.19 -3.01
CA GLY A 67 -2.22 -13.92 -4.26
C GLY A 67 -2.55 -13.04 -5.47
N PHE A 68 -2.30 -11.73 -5.38
CA PHE A 68 -2.43 -10.78 -6.49
C PHE A 68 -1.16 -9.99 -6.78
N THR A 69 -0.05 -10.34 -6.11
CA THR A 69 1.28 -9.79 -6.36
C THR A 69 2.29 -10.90 -6.50
N ILE A 70 3.42 -10.61 -7.10
CA ILE A 70 4.61 -11.47 -7.18
C ILE A 70 5.55 -11.00 -6.06
N ASP A 71 5.92 -11.92 -5.18
CA ASP A 71 6.49 -11.58 -3.87
C ASP A 71 7.84 -12.27 -3.65
N PRO A 72 8.91 -11.90 -4.38
CA PRO A 72 10.24 -12.49 -4.22
C PRO A 72 10.81 -12.21 -2.83
N ASN A 73 11.50 -13.18 -2.24
CA ASN A 73 12.12 -13.05 -0.92
C ASN A 73 13.62 -12.69 -1.00
N THR A 74 14.22 -12.89 -2.16
CA THR A 74 15.63 -12.61 -2.42
C THR A 74 15.80 -11.77 -3.68
N TRP A 75 16.97 -11.16 -3.86
CA TRP A 75 17.28 -10.43 -5.08
C TRP A 75 17.34 -11.35 -6.30
N ASP A 76 17.82 -12.58 -6.15
CA ASP A 76 17.86 -13.54 -7.25
C ASP A 76 16.44 -13.90 -7.71
N GLU A 77 15.53 -14.18 -6.78
CA GLU A 77 14.11 -14.39 -7.08
C GLU A 77 13.47 -13.16 -7.74
N TYR A 78 13.84 -11.97 -7.30
CA TYR A 78 13.33 -10.72 -7.86
C TYR A 78 13.73 -10.58 -9.34
N PHE A 79 15.01 -10.79 -9.67
CA PHE A 79 15.46 -10.66 -11.05
C PHE A 79 14.90 -11.77 -11.94
N VAL A 80 14.77 -12.99 -11.44
CA VAL A 80 14.08 -14.07 -12.15
C VAL A 80 12.63 -13.74 -12.42
N ALA A 81 11.90 -13.24 -11.43
CA ALA A 81 10.50 -12.82 -11.60
C ALA A 81 10.38 -11.66 -12.60
N LEU A 82 11.29 -10.69 -12.56
CA LEU A 82 11.30 -9.57 -13.48
C LEU A 82 11.53 -10.04 -14.93
N GLU A 83 12.51 -10.89 -15.17
CA GLU A 83 12.79 -11.46 -16.48
C GLU A 83 11.61 -12.28 -17.02
N GLN A 84 10.98 -13.09 -16.17
CA GLN A 84 9.79 -13.87 -16.54
C GLN A 84 8.63 -12.98 -16.96
N VAL A 85 8.30 -11.97 -16.18
CA VAL A 85 7.20 -11.05 -16.51
C VAL A 85 7.50 -10.26 -17.78
N LEU A 86 8.72 -9.76 -17.94
CA LEU A 86 9.12 -9.00 -19.13
C LEU A 86 9.17 -9.85 -20.39
N SER A 87 9.37 -11.16 -20.29
CA SER A 87 9.40 -12.05 -21.46
C SER A 87 8.04 -12.23 -22.11
N ASP A 88 6.93 -12.10 -21.37
CA ASP A 88 5.57 -12.19 -21.87
C ASP A 88 4.59 -11.38 -21.00
N LEU A 89 4.63 -10.06 -21.13
CA LEU A 89 3.79 -9.14 -20.37
C LEU A 89 2.29 -9.45 -20.49
N PRO A 90 1.72 -9.76 -21.67
CA PRO A 90 0.31 -10.10 -21.78
C PRO A 90 -0.09 -11.34 -20.97
N ALA A 91 0.75 -12.39 -20.95
CA ALA A 91 0.47 -13.61 -20.21
C ALA A 91 0.51 -13.41 -18.68
N HIS A 92 1.16 -12.36 -18.21
CA HIS A 92 1.28 -12.04 -16.79
C HIS A 92 0.24 -11.02 -16.28
N ARG A 93 -0.67 -10.53 -17.16
CA ARG A 93 -1.83 -9.74 -16.70
C ARG A 93 -2.63 -10.55 -15.67
N LEU A 94 -3.06 -9.88 -14.62
CA LEU A 94 -3.86 -10.54 -13.58
C LEU A 94 -5.19 -10.99 -14.16
N ASN A 95 -5.59 -12.20 -13.84
CA ASN A 95 -6.92 -12.71 -14.17
C ASN A 95 -8.00 -12.08 -13.27
N GLU A 96 -9.28 -12.36 -13.59
CA GLU A 96 -10.42 -11.81 -12.85
C GLU A 96 -10.38 -12.16 -11.35
N GLU A 97 -9.97 -13.39 -11.01
CA GLU A 97 -9.88 -13.82 -9.61
C GLU A 97 -8.82 -13.03 -8.84
N GLN A 98 -7.63 -12.85 -9.42
CA GLN A 98 -6.55 -12.08 -8.81
C GLN A 98 -6.92 -10.60 -8.67
N THR A 99 -7.53 -10.03 -9.69
CA THR A 99 -8.02 -8.65 -9.68
C THR A 99 -9.10 -8.47 -8.61
N ALA A 100 -10.04 -9.41 -8.50
CA ALA A 100 -11.06 -9.40 -7.45
C ALA A 100 -10.46 -9.52 -6.03
N LYS A 101 -9.40 -10.33 -5.86
CA LYS A 101 -8.66 -10.40 -4.58
C LYS A 101 -8.04 -9.05 -4.22
N ALA A 102 -7.45 -8.34 -5.19
CA ALA A 102 -6.89 -7.01 -4.96
C ALA A 102 -7.96 -6.01 -4.52
N TRP A 103 -9.12 -5.99 -5.21
CA TRP A 103 -10.27 -5.14 -4.86
C TRP A 103 -10.83 -5.46 -3.48
N ASN A 104 -11.05 -6.74 -3.17
CA ASN A 104 -11.54 -7.17 -1.86
C ASN A 104 -10.57 -6.80 -0.74
N TYR A 105 -9.26 -6.98 -0.97
CA TYR A 105 -8.27 -6.60 0.00
C TYR A 105 -8.24 -5.07 0.21
N ALA A 106 -8.29 -4.28 -0.86
CA ALA A 106 -8.34 -2.82 -0.79
C ALA A 106 -9.58 -2.34 -0.01
N TYR A 107 -10.75 -2.91 -0.30
CA TYR A 107 -11.98 -2.60 0.42
C TYR A 107 -11.83 -2.85 1.93
N ARG A 108 -11.36 -4.06 2.30
CA ARG A 108 -11.13 -4.39 3.71
C ARG A 108 -10.08 -3.48 4.34
N PHE A 109 -8.99 -3.20 3.65
CA PHE A 109 -7.91 -2.36 4.15
C PHE A 109 -8.36 -0.91 4.41
N PHE A 110 -9.14 -0.33 3.52
CA PHE A 110 -9.56 1.07 3.65
C PHE A 110 -10.85 1.27 4.45
N PHE A 111 -11.75 0.30 4.49
CA PHE A 111 -13.08 0.48 5.05
C PHE A 111 -13.43 -0.43 6.23
N GLU A 112 -12.84 -1.62 6.32
CA GLU A 112 -13.14 -2.55 7.41
C GLU A 112 -12.06 -2.57 8.50
N TYR A 113 -10.77 -2.48 8.14
CA TYR A 113 -9.67 -2.51 9.10
C TYR A 113 -9.46 -1.21 9.87
N PRO A 114 -9.69 -0.01 9.32
CA PRO A 114 -9.53 1.21 10.07
C PRO A 114 -10.46 1.24 11.29
N ARG A 115 -9.86 1.52 12.45
CA ARG A 115 -10.60 1.66 13.70
C ARG A 115 -10.61 3.11 14.12
N PRO A 116 -11.70 3.58 14.70
CA PRO A 116 -11.72 4.91 15.26
C PRO A 116 -10.66 5.01 16.36
N PHE A 117 -9.80 6.01 16.22
CA PHE A 117 -8.76 6.32 17.20
C PHE A 117 -8.73 7.83 17.40
N PRO A 118 -8.61 8.34 18.64
CA PRO A 118 -8.79 9.76 18.90
C PRO A 118 -7.66 10.63 18.36
N TRP A 119 -6.47 10.09 18.17
CA TRP A 119 -5.28 10.86 17.84
C TRP A 119 -4.58 10.30 16.60
N ARG A 120 -4.41 11.14 15.59
CA ARG A 120 -3.67 10.80 14.37
C ARG A 120 -2.20 11.17 14.53
N LEU A 121 -1.30 10.35 14.02
CA LEU A 121 0.14 10.61 14.12
C LEU A 121 0.55 11.99 13.56
N MET A 122 -0.02 12.37 12.41
CA MET A 122 0.34 13.61 11.72
C MET A 122 -0.26 14.87 12.35
N ASN A 123 -1.35 14.74 13.10
CA ASN A 123 -2.07 15.88 13.70
C ASN A 123 -2.25 15.66 15.22
N PHE A 124 -1.32 14.98 15.86
CA PHE A 124 -1.46 14.55 17.25
C PHE A 124 -1.83 15.69 18.21
N TRP A 125 -1.19 16.84 18.08
CA TRP A 125 -1.41 17.96 19.00
C TRP A 125 -2.79 18.60 18.82
N ASP A 126 -3.24 18.78 17.58
CA ASP A 126 -4.56 19.31 17.28
C ASP A 126 -5.66 18.34 17.73
N ASP A 127 -5.45 17.06 17.47
CA ASP A 127 -6.37 16.00 17.91
C ASP A 127 -6.43 15.89 19.44
N LEU A 128 -5.32 16.11 20.16
CA LEU A 128 -5.28 16.11 21.61
C LEU A 128 -6.05 17.29 22.23
N GLU A 129 -6.10 18.45 21.56
CA GLU A 129 -6.93 19.58 21.96
C GLU A 129 -8.42 19.26 21.82
N VAL A 130 -8.83 18.60 20.75
CA VAL A 130 -10.22 18.19 20.48
C VAL A 130 -10.64 17.01 21.38
N TRP A 131 -9.73 16.07 21.55
CA TRP A 131 -9.88 14.84 22.33
C TRP A 131 -8.82 14.74 23.42
N PRO A 132 -8.84 15.59 24.48
CA PRO A 132 -7.94 15.44 25.61
C PRO A 132 -8.18 14.09 26.32
N VAL A 133 -7.16 13.54 26.97
CA VAL A 133 -7.20 12.22 27.59
C VAL A 133 -8.43 12.03 28.50
N GLY A 134 -8.79 13.06 29.29
CA GLY A 134 -9.96 13.01 30.16
C GLY A 134 -11.28 12.84 29.40
N LYS A 135 -11.41 13.44 28.21
CA LYS A 135 -12.58 13.27 27.35
C LYS A 135 -12.59 11.89 26.66
N VAL A 136 -11.42 11.41 26.25
CA VAL A 136 -11.29 10.07 25.66
C VAL A 136 -11.68 8.97 26.63
N LEU A 137 -11.41 9.17 27.93
CA LEU A 137 -11.77 8.23 29.00
C LEU A 137 -13.17 8.47 29.59
N SER A 138 -13.92 9.45 29.10
CA SER A 138 -15.33 9.65 29.47
C SER A 138 -16.25 8.61 28.82
N GLU A 139 -17.53 8.57 29.22
CA GLU A 139 -18.53 7.69 28.59
C GLU A 139 -18.64 7.91 27.08
N GLU A 140 -18.57 9.18 26.63
CA GLU A 140 -18.56 9.53 25.21
C GLU A 140 -17.35 8.92 24.49
N GLY A 141 -16.14 9.11 25.02
CA GLY A 141 -14.93 8.61 24.43
C GLY A 141 -14.83 7.09 24.46
N ILE A 142 -15.23 6.45 25.54
CA ILE A 142 -15.27 4.98 25.64
C ILE A 142 -16.31 4.38 24.68
N SER A 143 -17.47 5.05 24.50
CA SER A 143 -18.45 4.61 23.49
C SER A 143 -17.90 4.66 22.07
N GLN A 144 -17.04 5.63 21.75
CA GLN A 144 -16.48 5.81 20.41
C GLN A 144 -15.21 4.98 20.17
N PHE A 145 -14.31 4.91 21.14
CA PHE A 145 -12.97 4.36 20.98
C PHE A 145 -12.69 3.09 21.82
N GLY A 146 -13.63 2.73 22.71
CA GLY A 146 -13.42 1.68 23.70
C GLY A 146 -13.04 0.33 23.09
N ASP A 147 -13.68 -0.08 21.98
CA ASP A 147 -13.34 -1.34 21.31
C ASP A 147 -11.95 -1.33 20.67
N THR A 148 -11.50 -0.16 20.20
CA THR A 148 -10.12 0.01 19.72
C THR A 148 -9.14 -0.14 20.88
N PHE A 149 -9.43 0.42 22.04
CA PHE A 149 -8.56 0.30 23.22
C PHE A 149 -8.51 -1.13 23.76
N LYS A 150 -9.64 -1.83 23.81
CA LYS A 150 -9.67 -3.26 24.18
C LYS A 150 -8.79 -4.08 23.24
N PHE A 151 -8.92 -3.85 21.92
CA PHE A 151 -8.06 -4.51 20.94
C PHE A 151 -6.56 -4.22 21.17
N LEU A 152 -6.19 -2.96 21.45
CA LEU A 152 -4.81 -2.57 21.70
C LEU A 152 -4.22 -3.19 22.98
N VAL A 153 -5.04 -3.50 23.98
CA VAL A 153 -4.60 -4.20 25.21
C VAL A 153 -4.70 -5.72 25.11
N GLY A 154 -5.00 -6.26 23.90
CA GLY A 154 -4.96 -7.68 23.61
C GLY A 154 -6.28 -8.42 23.81
N GLU A 155 -7.40 -7.73 23.99
CA GLU A 155 -8.70 -8.40 23.98
C GLU A 155 -9.03 -8.90 22.56
N PRO A 156 -9.60 -10.13 22.43
CA PRO A 156 -9.95 -10.67 21.12
C PRO A 156 -10.98 -9.79 20.44
N PHE A 157 -10.76 -9.56 19.15
CA PHE A 157 -11.70 -8.83 18.32
C PHE A 157 -12.34 -9.75 17.29
N THR A 158 -13.66 -9.70 17.20
CA THR A 158 -14.41 -10.42 16.16
C THR A 158 -14.44 -9.56 14.89
N TRP A 159 -13.71 -9.99 13.87
CA TRP A 159 -13.82 -9.42 12.54
C TRP A 159 -15.18 -9.78 11.97
N LYS A 160 -15.82 -8.84 11.32
CA LYS A 160 -17.03 -9.16 10.53
C LYS A 160 -16.58 -9.99 9.33
N ASP A 161 -17.14 -11.16 9.16
CA ASP A 161 -16.91 -12.05 8.02
C ASP A 161 -17.41 -11.44 6.71
#